data_a60b8b282dfdd6b6b6b076402436c067
#
_entry.id   a60b8b282dfdd6b6b6b076402436c067
#
_cell.length_a   1.000
_cell.length_b   1.000
_cell.length_c   1.000
_cell.angle_alpha   90.00
_cell.angle_beta   90.00
_cell.angle_gamma   90.00
#
_symmetry.space_group_name_H-M   'P 1'
#
loop_
_entity.id
_entity.type
_entity.pdbx_description
1 polymer ?
#
loop_
_entity_poly.entity_id
_entity_poly.type
_entity_poly.pdbx_seq_one_letter_code
_entity_poly.pdbx_strand_id
1 'polypeptide(L)'
;ERLQKTYTKIDNVQFAVEPELGSNASSVQILAAIEELTELAWQIPYSLRVDSISNYQHTEVDEDDLLVEDLYGYAEELTEQELKDIRAIITTEPSIIGRIHDPGHRSTAVTATVQLPGKDPMEVVEVVEAARVLKETIERNHEVKLRLGGIAVFNNAFLEASENDMMTLMPAMYMVILIVTYLLIRSIYATAMVVLIILPSITVAMGFGGWIGVGLTPPSASAPTVITTLAVADSIHFLVTMFQRMKAGHSQRDSIIYSLSVNGKPIFLTSITTAVGFLSL
;
A
#
# COMPACT_ATOMS: atom_id res chain seq x y z
N GLU A 1 16.24 -8.09 -4.89
CA GLU A 1 17.21 -7.12 -5.49
C GLU A 1 17.87 -7.63 -6.77
N ARG A 2 18.40 -8.90 -6.82
CA ARG A 2 19.08 -9.42 -8.01
C ARG A 2 18.11 -9.56 -9.20
N LEU A 3 16.88 -10.01 -8.98
CA LEU A 3 15.85 -10.10 -10.01
C LEU A 3 15.43 -8.72 -10.51
N GLN A 4 15.26 -7.75 -9.62
CA GLN A 4 14.90 -6.37 -9.98
C GLN A 4 16.00 -5.63 -10.75
N LYS A 5 17.28 -6.04 -10.61
CA LYS A 5 18.39 -5.51 -11.43
C LYS A 5 18.45 -6.15 -12.81
N THR A 6 17.91 -7.35 -12.95
CA THR A 6 17.93 -8.13 -14.21
C THR A 6 16.66 -7.98 -15.01
N TYR A 7 15.51 -7.85 -14.32
CA TYR A 7 14.19 -7.70 -14.91
C TYR A 7 13.57 -6.39 -14.45
N THR A 8 12.96 -5.68 -15.37
CA THR A 8 12.25 -4.43 -15.06
C THR A 8 11.05 -4.72 -14.16
N LYS A 9 10.90 -3.96 -13.08
CA LYS A 9 9.72 -4.02 -12.23
C LYS A 9 8.52 -3.49 -13.01
N ILE A 10 7.46 -4.27 -13.05
CA ILE A 10 6.19 -3.92 -13.68
C ILE A 10 5.15 -3.87 -12.57
N ASP A 11 4.41 -2.77 -12.49
CA ASP A 11 3.27 -2.61 -11.62
C ASP A 11 1.99 -2.60 -12.48
N ASN A 12 0.83 -2.64 -11.86
CA ASN A 12 -0.45 -2.57 -12.58
C ASN A 12 -1.49 -1.75 -11.83
N VAL A 13 -2.43 -1.22 -12.62
CA VAL A 13 -3.72 -0.72 -12.15
C VAL A 13 -4.80 -1.62 -12.74
N GLN A 14 -5.71 -2.08 -11.92
CA GLN A 14 -6.82 -2.92 -12.32
C GLN A 14 -8.15 -2.21 -12.04
N PHE A 15 -9.00 -2.17 -13.04
CA PHE A 15 -10.36 -1.70 -12.95
C PHE A 15 -11.30 -2.90 -12.99
N ALA A 16 -11.99 -3.18 -11.89
CA ALA A 16 -13.06 -4.16 -11.89
C ALA A 16 -14.36 -3.42 -12.23
N VAL A 17 -14.94 -3.74 -13.36
CA VAL A 17 -16.20 -3.20 -13.88
C VAL A 17 -17.33 -4.07 -13.36
N GLU A 18 -18.17 -3.51 -12.50
CA GLU A 18 -19.35 -4.16 -11.94
C GLU A 18 -20.60 -3.55 -12.60
N PRO A 19 -21.52 -4.35 -13.17
CA PRO A 19 -22.81 -3.84 -13.63
C PRO A 19 -23.65 -3.35 -12.45
N GLU A 20 -24.54 -2.41 -12.68
CA GLU A 20 -25.56 -2.09 -11.67
C GLU A 20 -26.47 -3.30 -11.40
N LEU A 21 -27.09 -3.31 -10.23
CA LEU A 21 -27.91 -4.44 -9.71
C LEU A 21 -28.95 -4.89 -10.75
N GLY A 22 -28.78 -6.12 -11.24
CA GLY A 22 -29.70 -6.78 -12.18
C GLY A 22 -29.24 -6.88 -13.63
N SER A 23 -28.11 -6.25 -13.99
CA SER A 23 -27.50 -6.35 -15.32
C SER A 23 -26.43 -7.45 -15.37
N ASN A 24 -26.22 -8.03 -16.55
CA ASN A 24 -25.16 -9.03 -16.77
C ASN A 24 -23.88 -8.30 -17.20
N ALA A 25 -22.72 -8.71 -16.66
CA ALA A 25 -21.40 -8.19 -17.02
C ALA A 25 -21.01 -8.35 -18.52
N SER A 26 -21.86 -8.96 -19.33
CA SER A 26 -21.73 -9.10 -20.78
C SER A 26 -22.87 -8.40 -21.54
N SER A 27 -23.51 -7.38 -20.97
CA SER A 27 -24.49 -6.55 -21.71
C SER A 27 -23.77 -5.56 -22.62
N VAL A 28 -24.43 -5.08 -23.68
CA VAL A 28 -23.87 -4.08 -24.62
C VAL A 28 -23.33 -2.86 -23.89
N GLN A 29 -24.08 -2.36 -22.89
CA GLN A 29 -23.68 -1.20 -22.09
C GLN A 29 -22.36 -1.44 -21.33
N ILE A 30 -22.17 -2.63 -20.77
CA ILE A 30 -20.94 -3.00 -20.08
C ILE A 30 -19.80 -3.18 -21.07
N LEU A 31 -20.05 -3.81 -22.22
CA LEU A 31 -19.05 -3.96 -23.29
C LEU A 31 -18.58 -2.58 -23.81
N ALA A 32 -19.50 -1.64 -24.01
CA ALA A 32 -19.16 -0.26 -24.41
C ALA A 32 -18.34 0.47 -23.32
N ALA A 33 -18.69 0.30 -22.05
CA ALA A 33 -17.91 0.86 -20.94
C ALA A 33 -16.50 0.26 -20.88
N ILE A 34 -16.34 -1.04 -21.14
CA ILE A 34 -15.04 -1.71 -21.17
C ILE A 34 -14.20 -1.23 -22.36
N GLU A 35 -14.81 -1.04 -23.52
CA GLU A 35 -14.15 -0.53 -24.73
C GLU A 35 -13.61 0.87 -24.49
N GLU A 36 -14.45 1.83 -24.06
CA GLU A 36 -14.02 3.20 -23.73
C GLU A 36 -12.94 3.20 -22.63
N LEU A 37 -13.13 2.40 -21.59
CA LEU A 37 -12.13 2.27 -20.51
C LEU A 37 -10.81 1.72 -21.04
N THR A 38 -10.83 0.76 -21.95
CA THR A 38 -9.63 0.17 -22.56
C THR A 38 -8.86 1.20 -23.38
N GLU A 39 -9.54 2.00 -24.18
CA GLU A 39 -8.92 3.06 -24.97
C GLU A 39 -8.31 4.16 -24.09
N LEU A 40 -9.06 4.61 -23.09
CA LEU A 40 -8.60 5.67 -22.20
C LEU A 40 -7.52 5.21 -21.22
N ALA A 41 -7.48 3.95 -20.85
CA ALA A 41 -6.46 3.39 -19.94
C ALA A 41 -5.03 3.45 -20.51
N TRP A 42 -4.89 3.54 -21.85
CA TRP A 42 -3.59 3.80 -22.49
C TRP A 42 -3.02 5.18 -22.15
N GLN A 43 -3.87 6.13 -21.76
CA GLN A 43 -3.46 7.49 -21.38
C GLN A 43 -2.96 7.58 -19.94
N ILE A 44 -3.09 6.51 -19.15
CA ILE A 44 -2.50 6.45 -17.80
C ILE A 44 -0.98 6.61 -17.92
N PRO A 45 -0.36 7.50 -17.12
CA PRO A 45 1.09 7.69 -17.17
C PRO A 45 1.85 6.37 -17.03
N TYR A 46 2.91 6.23 -17.81
CA TYR A 46 3.78 5.04 -17.82
C TYR A 46 3.09 3.74 -18.25
N SER A 47 1.93 3.81 -18.91
CA SER A 47 1.23 2.63 -19.45
C SER A 47 2.06 1.97 -20.53
N LEU A 48 2.23 0.65 -20.43
CA LEU A 48 2.91 -0.19 -21.41
C LEU A 48 1.96 -1.08 -22.18
N ARG A 49 0.88 -1.50 -21.53
CA ARG A 49 -0.07 -2.45 -22.05
C ARG A 49 -1.40 -2.32 -21.31
N VAL A 50 -2.47 -2.47 -22.03
CA VAL A 50 -3.81 -2.56 -21.46
C VAL A 50 -4.42 -3.89 -21.92
N ASP A 51 -4.91 -4.66 -20.96
CA ASP A 51 -5.56 -5.95 -21.20
C ASP A 51 -7.02 -5.87 -20.74
N SER A 52 -7.92 -6.27 -21.62
CA SER A 52 -9.36 -6.34 -21.36
C SER A 52 -10.00 -7.43 -22.23
N ILE A 53 -11.30 -7.65 -22.08
CA ILE A 53 -12.03 -8.53 -22.99
C ILE A 53 -12.20 -7.89 -24.38
N SER A 54 -12.22 -6.55 -24.50
CA SER A 54 -12.39 -5.85 -25.77
C SER A 54 -11.23 -6.13 -26.71
N ASN A 55 -9.99 -5.98 -26.23
CA ASN A 55 -8.78 -6.18 -27.01
C ASN A 55 -8.16 -7.59 -26.83
N TYR A 56 -8.96 -8.54 -26.38
CA TYR A 56 -8.51 -9.93 -26.31
C TYR A 56 -8.34 -10.49 -27.72
N GLN A 57 -7.13 -10.96 -28.03
CA GLN A 57 -6.80 -11.53 -29.35
C GLN A 57 -7.47 -12.91 -29.50
N HIS A 58 -8.61 -12.93 -30.23
CA HIS A 58 -9.29 -14.15 -30.55
C HIS A 58 -8.77 -14.70 -31.90
N THR A 59 -8.58 -16.01 -31.96
CA THR A 59 -8.08 -16.69 -33.16
C THR A 59 -9.18 -17.56 -33.72
N GLU A 60 -9.58 -17.24 -34.94
CA GLU A 60 -10.50 -18.05 -35.73
C GLU A 60 -9.78 -18.71 -36.88
N VAL A 61 -10.27 -19.90 -37.29
CA VAL A 61 -9.78 -20.64 -38.43
C VAL A 61 -10.74 -20.40 -39.57
N ASP A 62 -10.28 -19.70 -40.61
CA ASP A 62 -11.04 -19.48 -41.83
C ASP A 62 -10.37 -20.25 -43.00
N GLU A 63 -10.96 -21.39 -43.37
CA GLU A 63 -10.43 -22.37 -44.35
C GLU A 63 -8.98 -22.78 -44.03
N ASP A 64 -7.96 -22.18 -44.69
CA ASP A 64 -6.54 -22.48 -44.53
C ASP A 64 -5.77 -21.36 -43.79
N ASP A 65 -6.46 -20.25 -43.41
CA ASP A 65 -5.86 -19.10 -42.78
C ASP A 65 -6.25 -18.98 -41.28
N LEU A 66 -5.34 -18.40 -40.48
CA LEU A 66 -5.61 -18.04 -39.09
C LEU A 66 -5.89 -16.53 -39.04
N LEU A 67 -7.13 -16.17 -38.70
CA LEU A 67 -7.51 -14.80 -38.44
C LEU A 67 -7.34 -14.49 -36.95
N VAL A 68 -6.55 -13.47 -36.60
CA VAL A 68 -6.34 -13.01 -35.25
C VAL A 68 -6.80 -11.58 -35.13
N GLU A 69 -7.90 -11.38 -34.45
CA GLU A 69 -8.52 -10.07 -34.27
C GLU A 69 -8.89 -9.84 -32.81
N ASP A 70 -9.15 -8.58 -32.46
CA ASP A 70 -9.72 -8.23 -31.17
C ASP A 70 -11.10 -8.86 -31.01
N LEU A 71 -11.47 -9.29 -29.80
CA LEU A 71 -12.72 -10.03 -29.57
C LEU A 71 -13.96 -9.22 -29.99
N TYR A 72 -13.91 -7.91 -29.79
CA TYR A 72 -14.92 -6.97 -30.34
C TYR A 72 -14.39 -5.54 -30.37
N GLY A 73 -14.94 -4.75 -31.30
CA GLY A 73 -14.90 -3.29 -31.29
C GLY A 73 -16.30 -2.78 -31.60
N TYR A 74 -16.54 -1.51 -31.36
CA TYR A 74 -17.82 -0.85 -31.57
C TYR A 74 -19.00 -1.56 -30.88
N ALA A 75 -18.91 -1.71 -29.59
CA ALA A 75 -19.86 -2.50 -28.78
C ALA A 75 -21.33 -2.13 -28.99
N GLU A 76 -21.62 -0.86 -29.34
CA GLU A 76 -22.98 -0.37 -29.62
C GLU A 76 -23.53 -0.85 -30.94
N GLU A 77 -22.68 -1.25 -31.91
CA GLU A 77 -23.04 -1.71 -33.23
C GLU A 77 -23.22 -3.23 -33.32
N LEU A 78 -22.91 -3.97 -32.24
CA LEU A 78 -22.96 -5.42 -32.17
C LEU A 78 -24.40 -5.95 -32.39
N THR A 79 -24.53 -6.90 -33.27
CA THR A 79 -25.77 -7.64 -33.48
C THR A 79 -26.05 -8.61 -32.32
N GLU A 80 -27.28 -9.05 -32.17
CA GLU A 80 -27.62 -10.04 -31.16
C GLU A 80 -26.89 -11.39 -31.31
N GLN A 81 -26.50 -11.73 -32.54
CA GLN A 81 -25.76 -12.96 -32.82
C GLN A 81 -24.30 -12.81 -32.35
N GLU A 82 -23.62 -11.72 -32.72
CA GLU A 82 -22.25 -11.42 -32.28
C GLU A 82 -22.16 -11.33 -30.76
N LEU A 83 -23.15 -10.74 -30.11
CA LEU A 83 -23.24 -10.72 -28.66
C LEU A 83 -23.32 -12.10 -28.02
N LYS A 84 -24.01 -13.05 -28.64
CA LYS A 84 -24.08 -14.45 -28.17
C LYS A 84 -22.75 -15.16 -28.34
N ASP A 85 -22.08 -14.93 -29.47
CA ASP A 85 -20.80 -15.55 -29.79
C ASP A 85 -19.71 -15.00 -28.85
N ILE A 86 -19.65 -13.68 -28.65
CA ILE A 86 -18.76 -13.03 -27.64
C ILE A 86 -19.00 -13.59 -26.24
N ARG A 87 -20.25 -13.71 -25.82
CA ARG A 87 -20.60 -14.31 -24.50
C ARG A 87 -20.15 -15.76 -24.38
N ALA A 88 -20.29 -16.54 -25.43
CA ALA A 88 -19.83 -17.92 -25.46
C ALA A 88 -18.31 -17.99 -25.26
N ILE A 89 -17.56 -17.14 -25.97
CA ILE A 89 -16.09 -17.05 -25.84
C ILE A 89 -15.70 -16.62 -24.43
N ILE A 90 -16.27 -15.53 -23.90
CA ILE A 90 -15.96 -15.00 -22.55
C ILE A 90 -16.17 -16.07 -21.47
N THR A 91 -17.18 -16.94 -21.63
CA THR A 91 -17.56 -17.95 -20.62
C THR A 91 -16.82 -19.26 -20.75
N THR A 92 -16.21 -19.55 -21.90
CA THR A 92 -15.56 -20.83 -22.18
C THR A 92 -14.05 -20.74 -22.30
N GLU A 93 -13.52 -19.55 -22.67
CA GLU A 93 -12.09 -19.35 -22.90
C GLU A 93 -11.28 -19.33 -21.58
N PRO A 94 -10.38 -20.32 -21.36
CA PRO A 94 -9.65 -20.43 -20.09
C PRO A 94 -8.71 -19.25 -19.78
N SER A 95 -8.32 -18.47 -20.79
CA SER A 95 -7.49 -17.28 -20.61
C SER A 95 -8.29 -16.04 -20.20
N ILE A 96 -9.61 -16.06 -20.37
CA ILE A 96 -10.52 -14.99 -19.97
C ILE A 96 -11.18 -15.32 -18.62
N ILE A 97 -11.82 -16.49 -18.53
CA ILE A 97 -12.62 -16.87 -17.38
C ILE A 97 -11.74 -17.05 -16.13
N GLY A 98 -12.11 -16.41 -15.04
CA GLY A 98 -11.34 -16.43 -13.78
C GLY A 98 -10.07 -15.57 -13.78
N ARG A 99 -9.76 -14.84 -14.87
CA ARG A 99 -8.64 -13.90 -14.96
C ARG A 99 -9.10 -12.48 -15.25
N ILE A 100 -9.82 -12.30 -16.35
CA ILE A 100 -10.35 -11.02 -16.82
C ILE A 100 -11.85 -10.94 -16.53
N HIS A 101 -12.57 -12.05 -16.61
CA HIS A 101 -14.00 -12.15 -16.35
C HIS A 101 -14.30 -13.08 -15.16
N ASP A 102 -15.17 -12.64 -14.24
CA ASP A 102 -15.60 -13.44 -13.08
C ASP A 102 -16.41 -14.66 -13.55
N PRO A 103 -16.11 -15.89 -13.07
CA PRO A 103 -16.91 -17.08 -13.39
C PRO A 103 -18.39 -16.96 -12.99
N GLY A 104 -18.71 -16.10 -12.05
CA GLY A 104 -20.07 -15.77 -11.64
C GLY A 104 -20.73 -14.67 -12.46
N HIS A 105 -20.07 -14.17 -13.51
CA HIS A 105 -20.53 -13.10 -14.41
C HIS A 105 -20.92 -11.80 -13.71
N ARG A 106 -20.28 -11.49 -12.56
CA ARG A 106 -20.56 -10.31 -11.74
C ARG A 106 -19.66 -9.13 -12.06
N SER A 107 -18.48 -9.38 -12.60
CA SER A 107 -17.50 -8.34 -12.91
C SER A 107 -16.58 -8.74 -14.04
N THR A 108 -16.01 -7.74 -14.69
CA THR A 108 -14.97 -7.89 -15.69
C THR A 108 -13.84 -6.91 -15.38
N ALA A 109 -12.59 -7.31 -15.64
CA ALA A 109 -11.44 -6.49 -15.34
C ALA A 109 -10.85 -5.86 -16.62
N VAL A 110 -10.43 -4.60 -16.50
CA VAL A 110 -9.49 -3.94 -17.41
C VAL A 110 -8.21 -3.69 -16.62
N THR A 111 -7.07 -4.14 -17.14
CA THR A 111 -5.79 -4.05 -16.45
C THR A 111 -4.80 -3.23 -17.27
N ALA A 112 -4.39 -2.09 -16.72
CA ALA A 112 -3.30 -1.30 -17.26
C ALA A 112 -1.99 -1.71 -16.59
N THR A 113 -1.06 -2.24 -17.36
CA THR A 113 0.30 -2.55 -16.94
C THR A 113 1.16 -1.32 -17.09
N VAL A 114 1.79 -0.88 -16.00
CA VAL A 114 2.60 0.34 -15.96
C VAL A 114 4.05 0.03 -15.59
N GLN A 115 4.98 0.76 -16.17
CA GLN A 115 6.40 0.69 -15.84
C GLN A 115 6.86 2.01 -15.27
N LEU A 116 6.94 2.09 -13.93
CA LEU A 116 7.41 3.27 -13.26
C LEU A 116 8.92 3.46 -13.46
N PRO A 117 9.40 4.66 -13.80
CA PRO A 117 10.83 4.97 -13.89
C PRO A 117 11.60 4.75 -12.60
N GLY A 118 10.94 4.83 -11.44
CA GLY A 118 11.55 4.64 -10.13
C GLY A 118 12.48 5.77 -9.71
N LYS A 119 12.28 6.96 -10.25
CA LYS A 119 13.07 8.16 -9.97
C LYS A 119 12.43 9.03 -8.91
N ASP A 120 11.10 9.06 -8.86
CA ASP A 120 10.31 9.89 -7.95
C ASP A 120 9.22 9.05 -7.28
N PRO A 121 9.10 9.11 -5.94
CA PRO A 121 7.98 8.49 -5.22
C PRO A 121 6.59 8.94 -5.70
N MET A 122 6.49 10.13 -6.31
CA MET A 122 5.24 10.69 -6.83
C MET A 122 4.74 9.99 -8.11
N GLU A 123 5.57 9.21 -8.80
CA GLU A 123 5.17 8.48 -10.02
C GLU A 123 3.97 7.54 -9.78
N VAL A 124 3.94 6.89 -8.62
CA VAL A 124 2.80 6.03 -8.22
C VAL A 124 1.54 6.86 -7.99
N VAL A 125 1.68 8.03 -7.38
CA VAL A 125 0.56 8.95 -7.11
C VAL A 125 -0.04 9.44 -8.42
N GLU A 126 0.79 9.85 -9.40
CA GLU A 126 0.34 10.28 -10.73
C GLU A 126 -0.49 9.20 -11.44
N VAL A 127 -0.01 7.97 -11.42
CA VAL A 127 -0.71 6.81 -12.02
C VAL A 127 -2.08 6.60 -11.36
N VAL A 128 -2.14 6.64 -10.04
CA VAL A 128 -3.39 6.35 -9.31
C VAL A 128 -4.38 7.50 -9.43
N GLU A 129 -3.92 8.76 -9.43
CA GLU A 129 -4.80 9.91 -9.68
C GLU A 129 -5.38 9.88 -11.10
N ALA A 130 -4.57 9.57 -12.11
CA ALA A 130 -5.07 9.37 -13.48
C ALA A 130 -6.12 8.25 -13.53
N ALA A 131 -5.88 7.14 -12.82
CA ALA A 131 -6.84 6.04 -12.74
C ALA A 131 -8.13 6.43 -12.01
N ARG A 132 -8.07 7.28 -10.98
CA ARG A 132 -9.25 7.81 -10.28
C ARG A 132 -10.08 8.71 -11.18
N VAL A 133 -9.44 9.61 -11.92
CA VAL A 133 -10.12 10.49 -12.89
C VAL A 133 -10.78 9.65 -13.98
N LEU A 134 -10.09 8.63 -14.50
CA LEU A 134 -10.64 7.72 -15.49
C LEU A 134 -11.85 6.95 -14.96
N LYS A 135 -11.75 6.43 -13.73
CA LYS A 135 -12.88 5.79 -13.05
C LYS A 135 -14.10 6.70 -13.00
N GLU A 136 -13.95 7.95 -12.53
CA GLU A 136 -15.04 8.91 -12.41
C GLU A 136 -15.64 9.26 -13.79
N THR A 137 -14.82 9.30 -14.82
CA THR A 137 -15.26 9.58 -16.19
C THR A 137 -16.14 8.46 -16.72
N ILE A 138 -15.70 7.21 -16.60
CA ILE A 138 -16.46 6.04 -17.07
C ILE A 138 -17.75 5.86 -16.25
N GLU A 139 -17.70 6.00 -14.92
CA GLU A 139 -18.90 5.94 -14.06
C GLU A 139 -19.92 7.06 -14.35
N ARG A 140 -19.49 8.18 -14.95
CA ARG A 140 -20.36 9.26 -15.39
C ARG A 140 -20.98 9.00 -16.76
N ASN A 141 -20.22 8.40 -17.66
CA ASN A 141 -20.64 8.13 -19.03
C ASN A 141 -21.51 6.87 -19.15
N HIS A 142 -21.30 5.91 -18.25
CA HIS A 142 -21.97 4.61 -18.27
C HIS A 142 -22.56 4.28 -16.90
N GLU A 143 -23.64 3.52 -16.90
CA GLU A 143 -24.29 3.01 -15.66
C GLU A 143 -23.52 1.78 -15.13
N VAL A 144 -22.26 2.01 -14.70
CA VAL A 144 -21.37 0.97 -14.17
C VAL A 144 -20.73 1.45 -12.87
N LYS A 145 -20.30 0.50 -12.05
CA LYS A 145 -19.48 0.78 -10.89
C LYS A 145 -18.08 0.23 -11.10
N LEU A 146 -17.07 1.08 -10.92
CA LEU A 146 -15.67 0.70 -11.04
C LEU A 146 -15.02 0.60 -9.67
N ARG A 147 -14.26 -0.48 -9.46
CA ARG A 147 -13.37 -0.60 -8.32
C ARG A 147 -11.93 -0.65 -8.79
N LEU A 148 -11.11 0.18 -8.16
CA LEU A 148 -9.67 0.22 -8.42
C LEU A 148 -8.95 -0.81 -7.55
N GLY A 149 -8.00 -1.50 -8.17
CA GLY A 149 -7.10 -2.47 -7.56
C GLY A 149 -5.74 -2.48 -8.25
N GLY A 150 -4.94 -3.48 -7.95
CA GLY A 150 -3.59 -3.62 -8.51
C GLY A 150 -2.49 -3.09 -7.60
N ILE A 151 -1.25 -3.41 -7.94
CA ILE A 151 -0.07 -3.11 -7.11
C ILE A 151 0.18 -1.61 -6.97
N ALA A 152 -0.02 -0.82 -8.03
CA ALA A 152 0.14 0.63 -7.97
C ALA A 152 -0.87 1.25 -7.00
N VAL A 153 -2.15 0.84 -7.08
CA VAL A 153 -3.21 1.32 -6.18
C VAL A 153 -2.95 0.91 -4.74
N PHE A 154 -2.50 -0.32 -4.50
CA PHE A 154 -2.13 -0.80 -3.17
C PHE A 154 -0.98 0.02 -2.56
N ASN A 155 0.10 0.25 -3.34
CA ASN A 155 1.24 1.03 -2.89
C ASN A 155 0.84 2.47 -2.57
N ASN A 156 0.01 3.10 -3.40
CA ASN A 156 -0.50 4.45 -3.15
C ASN A 156 -1.39 4.52 -1.91
N ALA A 157 -2.31 3.57 -1.73
CA ALA A 157 -3.17 3.50 -0.55
C ALA A 157 -2.34 3.35 0.74
N PHE A 158 -1.22 2.63 0.66
CA PHE A 158 -0.28 2.52 1.78
C PHE A 158 0.42 3.85 2.08
N LEU A 159 0.83 4.61 1.05
CA LEU A 159 1.40 5.95 1.22
C LEU A 159 0.39 6.90 1.86
N GLU A 160 -0.82 6.98 1.33
CA GLU A 160 -1.92 7.81 1.87
C GLU A 160 -2.25 7.45 3.33
N ALA A 161 -2.32 6.15 3.65
CA ALA A 161 -2.55 5.70 5.02
C ALA A 161 -1.39 6.11 5.94
N SER A 162 -0.14 5.97 5.48
CA SER A 162 1.05 6.36 6.26
C SER A 162 1.10 7.87 6.52
N GLU A 163 0.75 8.70 5.54
CA GLU A 163 0.66 10.15 5.71
C GLU A 163 -0.45 10.52 6.71
N ASN A 164 -1.62 9.91 6.60
CA ASN A 164 -2.72 10.13 7.54
C ASN A 164 -2.34 9.70 8.97
N ASP A 165 -1.64 8.59 9.13
CA ASP A 165 -1.14 8.11 10.41
C ASP A 165 -0.12 9.07 11.02
N MET A 166 0.78 9.63 10.21
CA MET A 166 1.72 10.66 10.66
C MET A 166 1.02 11.92 11.16
N MET A 167 -0.07 12.31 10.55
CA MET A 167 -0.80 13.54 10.90
C MET A 167 -1.78 13.34 12.07
N THR A 168 -2.28 12.15 12.28
CA THR A 168 -3.35 11.87 13.28
C THR A 168 -2.91 10.92 14.38
N LEU A 169 -2.50 9.71 14.03
CA LEU A 169 -2.18 8.66 15.02
C LEU A 169 -0.87 8.94 15.75
N MET A 170 0.17 9.42 15.06
CA MET A 170 1.44 9.73 15.74
C MET A 170 1.30 10.84 16.80
N PRO A 171 0.71 12.02 16.53
CA PRO A 171 0.48 13.01 17.55
C PRO A 171 -0.39 12.50 18.71
N ALA A 172 -1.45 11.72 18.40
CA ALA A 172 -2.30 11.12 19.43
C ALA A 172 -1.52 10.12 20.30
N MET A 173 -0.69 9.28 19.70
CA MET A 173 0.20 8.35 20.40
C MET A 173 1.15 9.09 21.33
N TYR A 174 1.85 10.13 20.85
CA TYR A 174 2.74 10.94 21.66
C TYR A 174 2.01 11.62 22.83
N MET A 175 0.81 12.13 22.59
CA MET A 175 -0.02 12.73 23.66
C MET A 175 -0.33 11.70 24.75
N VAL A 176 -0.77 10.50 24.38
CA VAL A 176 -1.05 9.41 25.34
C VAL A 176 0.21 9.03 26.10
N ILE A 177 1.35 8.86 25.43
CA ILE A 177 2.64 8.55 26.03
C ILE A 177 3.03 9.60 27.07
N LEU A 178 2.93 10.88 26.71
CA LEU A 178 3.27 11.99 27.61
C LEU A 178 2.35 12.03 28.84
N ILE A 179 1.04 11.85 28.65
CA ILE A 179 0.07 11.82 29.75
C ILE A 179 0.38 10.65 30.69
N VAL A 180 0.53 9.43 30.15
CA VAL A 180 0.81 8.24 30.97
C VAL A 180 2.15 8.37 31.69
N THR A 181 3.19 8.82 31.00
CA THR A 181 4.52 9.04 31.59
C THR A 181 4.43 10.08 32.71
N TYR A 182 3.73 11.19 32.52
CA TYR A 182 3.52 12.20 33.55
C TYR A 182 2.75 11.65 34.76
N LEU A 183 1.68 10.89 34.55
CA LEU A 183 0.88 10.30 35.62
C LEU A 183 1.69 9.31 36.47
N LEU A 184 2.56 8.53 35.84
CA LEU A 184 3.43 7.56 36.53
C LEU A 184 4.56 8.23 37.32
N ILE A 185 5.23 9.20 36.71
CA ILE A 185 6.42 9.83 37.25
C ILE A 185 6.07 11.05 38.09
N ARG A 186 4.96 11.76 37.78
CA ARG A 186 4.50 13.02 38.40
C ARG A 186 5.57 14.12 38.41
N SER A 187 6.38 14.18 37.36
CA SER A 187 7.42 15.16 37.15
C SER A 187 7.48 15.62 35.71
N ILE A 188 7.18 16.89 35.46
CA ILE A 188 7.23 17.49 34.13
C ILE A 188 8.65 17.45 33.52
N TYR A 189 9.66 17.66 34.36
CA TYR A 189 11.06 17.62 33.93
C TYR A 189 11.47 16.22 33.46
N ALA A 190 11.08 15.19 34.20
CA ALA A 190 11.39 13.82 33.84
C ALA A 190 10.62 13.40 32.52
N THR A 191 9.38 13.85 32.39
CA THR A 191 8.61 13.63 31.14
C THR A 191 9.26 14.34 29.94
N ALA A 192 9.73 15.58 30.14
CA ALA A 192 10.46 16.29 29.09
C ALA A 192 11.78 15.58 28.71
N MET A 193 12.49 14.98 29.70
CA MET A 193 13.69 14.19 29.40
C MET A 193 13.40 12.94 28.59
N VAL A 194 12.25 12.29 28.78
CA VAL A 194 11.85 11.16 27.94
C VAL A 194 11.66 11.61 26.49
N VAL A 195 11.04 12.76 26.24
CA VAL A 195 10.92 13.33 24.91
C VAL A 195 12.29 13.62 24.29
N LEU A 196 13.20 14.20 25.09
CA LEU A 196 14.59 14.47 24.66
C LEU A 196 15.38 13.21 24.33
N ILE A 197 14.97 12.05 24.81
CA ILE A 197 15.57 10.76 24.43
C ILE A 197 14.91 10.22 23.15
N ILE A 198 13.59 10.30 23.04
CA ILE A 198 12.84 9.76 21.89
C ILE A 198 13.25 10.46 20.59
N LEU A 199 13.22 11.79 20.56
CA LEU A 199 13.47 12.54 19.32
C LEU A 199 14.85 12.26 18.71
N PRO A 200 15.98 12.35 19.46
CA PRO A 200 17.28 11.98 18.90
C PRO A 200 17.37 10.49 18.52
N SER A 201 16.73 9.60 19.28
CA SER A 201 16.76 8.16 18.95
C SER A 201 16.14 7.89 17.58
N ILE A 202 14.99 8.49 17.27
CA ILE A 202 14.34 8.38 15.95
C ILE A 202 15.23 9.05 14.89
N THR A 203 15.68 10.28 15.14
CA THR A 203 16.48 11.04 14.15
C THR A 203 17.77 10.32 13.80
N VAL A 204 18.48 9.78 14.80
CA VAL A 204 19.73 9.04 14.57
C VAL A 204 19.47 7.73 13.83
N ALA A 205 18.45 6.98 14.21
CA ALA A 205 18.14 5.70 13.56
C ALA A 205 17.70 5.90 12.10
N MET A 206 16.77 6.83 11.86
CA MET A 206 16.28 7.11 10.49
C MET A 206 17.35 7.77 9.63
N GLY A 207 18.12 8.71 10.21
CA GLY A 207 19.24 9.37 9.52
C GLY A 207 20.36 8.40 9.17
N PHE A 208 20.70 7.47 10.06
CA PHE A 208 21.68 6.42 9.77
C PHE A 208 21.19 5.49 8.66
N GLY A 209 19.91 5.07 8.70
CA GLY A 209 19.30 4.28 7.64
C GLY A 209 19.40 4.97 6.27
N GLY A 210 19.05 6.26 6.22
CA GLY A 210 19.18 7.06 5.00
C GLY A 210 20.64 7.21 4.52
N TRP A 211 21.57 7.37 5.47
CA TRP A 211 22.99 7.51 5.13
C TRP A 211 23.59 6.24 4.50
N ILE A 212 23.17 5.06 4.95
CA ILE A 212 23.59 3.78 4.35
C ILE A 212 22.77 3.38 3.11
N GLY A 213 21.86 4.25 2.65
CA GLY A 213 21.08 4.04 1.43
C GLY A 213 19.88 3.10 1.59
N VAL A 214 19.40 2.88 2.81
CA VAL A 214 18.14 2.15 3.04
C VAL A 214 16.97 3.05 2.68
N GLY A 215 16.27 2.72 1.60
CA GLY A 215 15.05 3.42 1.18
C GLY A 215 13.90 3.25 2.17
N LEU A 216 13.04 4.25 2.25
CA LEU A 216 11.78 4.13 2.98
C LEU A 216 10.86 3.15 2.24
N THR A 217 10.56 2.05 2.90
CA THR A 217 9.61 1.04 2.44
C THR A 217 8.44 0.98 3.43
N PRO A 218 7.29 0.40 3.06
CA PRO A 218 6.18 0.22 3.99
C PRO A 218 6.57 -0.37 5.37
N PRO A 219 7.37 -1.43 5.46
CA PRO A 219 7.86 -1.92 6.74
C PRO A 219 8.75 -0.93 7.49
N SER A 220 9.65 -0.21 6.82
CA SER A 220 10.56 0.74 7.48
C SER A 220 9.87 2.02 7.94
N ALA A 221 8.71 2.37 7.37
CA ALA A 221 7.90 3.51 7.81
C ALA A 221 7.36 3.33 9.25
N SER A 222 7.22 2.11 9.73
CA SER A 222 6.81 1.80 11.12
C SER A 222 7.96 1.92 12.15
N ALA A 223 9.22 2.03 11.71
CA ALA A 223 10.39 2.06 12.59
C ALA A 223 10.34 3.17 13.68
N PRO A 224 9.92 4.42 13.39
CA PRO A 224 9.78 5.46 14.41
C PRO A 224 8.87 5.05 15.56
N THR A 225 7.76 4.36 15.28
CA THR A 225 6.80 3.89 16.30
C THR A 225 7.43 2.83 17.22
N VAL A 226 8.15 1.88 16.63
CA VAL A 226 8.86 0.83 17.38
C VAL A 226 9.96 1.45 18.26
N ILE A 227 10.78 2.35 17.70
CA ILE A 227 11.85 3.05 18.43
C ILE A 227 11.26 3.86 19.60
N THR A 228 10.16 4.57 19.37
CA THR A 228 9.46 5.34 20.42
C THR A 228 9.03 4.42 21.56
N THR A 229 8.38 3.31 21.24
CA THR A 229 7.86 2.37 22.23
C THR A 229 8.98 1.82 23.11
N LEU A 230 10.11 1.40 22.53
CA LEU A 230 11.27 0.90 23.24
C LEU A 230 11.91 2.00 24.10
N ALA A 231 12.15 3.18 23.54
CA ALA A 231 12.77 4.30 24.26
C ALA A 231 11.93 4.75 25.47
N VAL A 232 10.60 4.76 25.34
CA VAL A 232 9.68 5.07 26.45
C VAL A 232 9.73 4.01 27.53
N ALA A 233 9.63 2.73 27.16
CA ALA A 233 9.64 1.63 28.11
C ALA A 233 10.93 1.62 28.94
N ASP A 234 12.08 1.73 28.31
CA ASP A 234 13.39 1.76 28.94
C ASP A 234 13.56 2.99 29.87
N SER A 235 13.10 4.16 29.35
CA SER A 235 13.14 5.40 30.16
C SER A 235 12.25 5.33 31.40
N ILE A 236 11.05 4.76 31.30
CA ILE A 236 10.13 4.61 32.43
C ILE A 236 10.73 3.66 33.47
N HIS A 237 11.27 2.51 33.06
CA HIS A 237 11.92 1.59 34.00
C HIS A 237 13.07 2.26 34.78
N PHE A 238 13.91 2.99 34.05
CA PHE A 238 15.01 3.73 34.68
C PHE A 238 14.52 4.81 35.65
N LEU A 239 13.59 5.66 35.20
CA LEU A 239 13.11 6.80 35.99
C LEU A 239 12.30 6.37 37.22
N VAL A 240 11.44 5.38 37.09
CA VAL A 240 10.65 4.87 38.23
C VAL A 240 11.55 4.34 39.31
N THR A 241 12.55 3.51 38.96
CA THR A 241 13.53 2.99 39.95
C THR A 241 14.32 4.12 40.62
N MET A 242 14.77 5.11 39.83
CA MET A 242 15.47 6.28 40.34
C MET A 242 14.61 7.08 41.33
N PHE A 243 13.36 7.40 40.97
CA PHE A 243 12.48 8.18 41.84
C PHE A 243 12.05 7.42 43.10
N GLN A 244 11.83 6.12 43.01
CA GLN A 244 11.57 5.28 44.21
C GLN A 244 12.73 5.34 45.19
N ARG A 245 13.95 5.29 44.69
CA ARG A 245 15.16 5.39 45.52
C ARG A 245 15.32 6.78 46.15
N MET A 246 15.06 7.84 45.41
CA MET A 246 15.06 9.21 45.93
C MET A 246 13.99 9.42 47.03
N LYS A 247 12.78 8.86 46.84
CA LYS A 247 11.73 8.89 47.87
C LYS A 247 12.10 8.14 49.13
N ALA A 248 12.98 7.14 49.03
CA ALA A 248 13.53 6.43 50.20
C ALA A 248 14.65 7.22 50.92
N GLY A 249 14.91 8.48 50.52
CA GLY A 249 15.87 9.38 51.21
C GLY A 249 17.30 9.33 50.67
N HIS A 250 17.55 8.63 49.56
CA HIS A 250 18.89 8.59 48.96
C HIS A 250 19.16 9.82 48.09
N SER A 251 20.45 10.15 47.90
CA SER A 251 20.84 11.24 47.02
C SER A 251 20.44 10.97 45.54
N GLN A 252 20.28 12.03 44.76
CA GLN A 252 19.99 11.90 43.33
C GLN A 252 21.08 11.09 42.62
N ARG A 253 22.33 11.34 42.91
CA ARG A 253 23.48 10.65 42.31
C ARG A 253 23.46 9.14 42.62
N ASP A 254 23.25 8.78 43.90
CA ASP A 254 23.18 7.37 44.30
C ASP A 254 21.97 6.66 43.67
N SER A 255 20.85 7.37 43.53
CA SER A 255 19.64 6.86 42.90
C SER A 255 19.83 6.59 41.41
N ILE A 256 20.56 7.46 40.68
CA ILE A 256 20.92 7.26 39.26
C ILE A 256 21.82 6.03 39.12
N ILE A 257 22.90 5.94 39.93
CA ILE A 257 23.84 4.81 39.87
C ILE A 257 23.12 3.50 40.19
N TYR A 258 22.27 3.50 41.20
CA TYR A 258 21.47 2.33 41.55
C TYR A 258 20.51 1.93 40.40
N SER A 259 19.76 2.88 39.83
CA SER A 259 18.85 2.61 38.73
C SER A 259 19.58 2.04 37.51
N LEU A 260 20.76 2.59 37.23
CA LEU A 260 21.59 2.08 36.11
C LEU A 260 22.11 0.66 36.40
N SER A 261 22.50 0.37 37.62
CA SER A 261 22.99 -0.98 38.02
C SER A 261 21.91 -2.05 37.94
N VAL A 262 20.65 -1.69 38.25
CA VAL A 262 19.51 -2.63 38.24
C VAL A 262 18.93 -2.78 36.82
N ASN A 263 18.69 -1.67 36.13
CA ASN A 263 17.97 -1.68 34.83
C ASN A 263 18.92 -1.75 33.63
N GLY A 264 20.18 -1.37 33.75
CA GLY A 264 21.10 -1.27 32.63
C GLY A 264 21.32 -2.60 31.89
N LYS A 265 21.54 -3.69 32.65
CA LYS A 265 21.69 -5.03 32.04
C LYS A 265 20.41 -5.52 31.34
N PRO A 266 19.21 -5.48 31.97
CA PRO A 266 17.96 -5.80 31.32
C PRO A 266 17.71 -4.98 30.04
N ILE A 267 17.86 -3.66 30.08
CA ILE A 267 17.69 -2.75 28.93
C ILE A 267 18.64 -3.13 27.77
N PHE A 268 19.92 -3.34 28.12
CA PHE A 268 20.91 -3.75 27.11
C PHE A 268 20.56 -5.10 26.48
N LEU A 269 20.15 -6.08 27.29
CA LEU A 269 19.77 -7.40 26.81
C LEU A 269 18.51 -7.34 25.90
N THR A 270 17.50 -6.56 26.33
CA THR A 270 16.28 -6.36 25.55
C THR A 270 16.58 -5.72 24.19
N SER A 271 17.45 -4.69 24.18
CA SER A 271 17.85 -4.02 22.95
C SER A 271 18.58 -4.97 21.99
N ILE A 272 19.50 -5.80 22.48
CA ILE A 272 20.22 -6.80 21.66
C ILE A 272 19.25 -7.87 21.13
N THR A 273 18.41 -8.43 21.99
CA THR A 273 17.46 -9.49 21.56
C THR A 273 16.47 -8.95 20.53
N THR A 274 16.02 -7.71 20.68
CA THR A 274 15.15 -7.04 19.69
C THR A 274 15.90 -6.82 18.38
N ALA A 275 17.14 -6.32 18.42
CA ALA A 275 17.96 -6.14 17.23
C ALA A 275 18.20 -7.45 16.47
N VAL A 276 18.55 -8.53 17.20
CA VAL A 276 18.73 -9.87 16.60
C VAL A 276 17.42 -10.38 16.01
N GLY A 277 16.30 -10.17 16.68
CA GLY A 277 14.97 -10.54 16.18
C GLY A 277 14.65 -9.85 14.86
N PHE A 278 14.85 -8.54 14.74
CA PHE A 278 14.62 -7.81 13.49
C PHE A 278 15.64 -8.16 12.38
N LEU A 279 16.87 -8.48 12.72
CA LEU A 279 17.86 -8.90 11.73
C LEU A 279 17.64 -10.33 11.20
N SER A 280 16.81 -11.13 11.87
CA SER A 280 16.48 -12.50 11.47
C SER A 280 15.27 -12.58 10.52
N LEU A 281 14.54 -11.47 10.32
CA LEU A 281 13.42 -11.33 9.40
C LEU A 281 13.90 -10.91 8.01
#